data_21a1b66488f2f1f1d13c7b2ec643a2d6
#
_entry.id   21a1b66488f2f1f1d13c7b2ec643a2d6
#
_cell.length_a   1.000
_cell.length_b   1.000
_cell.length_c   1.000
_cell.angle_alpha   90.00
_cell.angle_beta   90.00
_cell.angle_gamma   90.00
#
_symmetry.space_group_name_H-M   'P 1'
#
loop_
_entity.id
_entity.type
_entity.pdbx_description
1 polymer ?
#
loop_
_entity_poly.entity_id
_entity_poly.type
_entity_poly.pdbx_seq_one_letter_code
_entity_poly.pdbx_strand_id
1 'polypeptide(L)'
;MEQSGVREPLVDTVLDEKENTLTITAEMPGVTKQDIKVNVGEEYVSIHAEKGEKKYHTDVPVNVPLDDTSAKAIYANGILELKIKLKAPPKPKAREVRVE
;
A
#
# COMPACT_ATOMS: atom_id res chain seq x y z
N MET A 1 -11.03 16.78 25.11
CA MET A 1 -9.87 16.11 24.65
C MET A 1 -9.73 16.13 23.17
N GLU A 2 -8.65 16.54 22.77
CA GLU A 2 -8.42 16.81 21.38
C GLU A 2 -8.03 15.56 20.62
N GLN A 3 -8.63 15.36 19.48
CA GLN A 3 -8.28 14.29 18.58
C GLN A 3 -7.28 14.81 17.56
N SER A 4 -6.33 13.98 17.19
CA SER A 4 -5.38 14.38 16.17
C SER A 4 -6.05 14.61 14.83
N GLY A 5 -7.20 13.99 14.61
CA GLY A 5 -7.87 14.05 13.32
C GLY A 5 -7.26 13.16 12.25
N VAL A 6 -6.14 12.51 12.55
CA VAL A 6 -5.53 11.59 11.60
C VAL A 6 -6.16 10.23 11.75
N ARG A 7 -6.56 9.66 10.62
CA ARG A 7 -7.19 8.35 10.57
C ARG A 7 -6.33 7.39 9.79
N GLU A 8 -6.38 6.14 10.18
CA GLU A 8 -5.77 5.08 9.40
C GLU A 8 -6.80 4.59 8.41
N PRO A 9 -6.52 4.66 7.10
CA PRO A 9 -7.50 4.18 6.13
C PRO A 9 -7.59 2.66 6.18
N LEU A 10 -8.73 2.14 5.72
CA LEU A 10 -8.85 0.71 5.51
C LEU A 10 -7.97 0.34 4.33
N VAL A 11 -7.07 -0.60 4.54
CA VAL A 11 -6.09 -0.99 3.54
C VAL A 11 -6.19 -2.48 3.30
N ASP A 12 -6.18 -2.86 2.03
CA ASP A 12 -6.12 -4.25 1.62
C ASP A 12 -4.94 -4.45 0.71
N THR A 13 -4.21 -5.54 0.88
CA THR A 13 -3.05 -5.85 0.05
C THR A 13 -3.22 -7.24 -0.56
N VAL A 14 -2.96 -7.32 -1.86
CA VAL A 14 -3.05 -8.58 -2.59
C VAL A 14 -1.76 -8.76 -3.38
N LEU A 15 -1.12 -9.89 -3.19
CA LEU A 15 0.08 -10.25 -3.95
C LEU A 15 -0.33 -11.24 -5.04
N ASP A 16 -0.12 -10.83 -6.28
CA ASP A 16 -0.38 -11.70 -7.44
C ASP A 16 0.95 -12.30 -7.85
N GLU A 17 1.14 -13.56 -7.52
CA GLU A 17 2.41 -14.23 -7.78
C GLU A 17 2.64 -14.49 -9.26
N LYS A 18 1.58 -14.66 -10.03
CA LYS A 18 1.71 -14.88 -11.46
C LYS A 18 2.20 -13.63 -12.16
N GLU A 19 1.65 -12.48 -11.78
CA GLU A 19 2.02 -11.20 -12.38
C GLU A 19 3.17 -10.54 -11.66
N ASN A 20 3.61 -11.10 -10.54
CA ASN A 20 4.68 -10.53 -9.73
C ASN A 20 4.36 -9.10 -9.34
N THR A 21 3.11 -8.86 -8.94
CA THR A 21 2.58 -7.53 -8.69
C THR A 21 1.90 -7.49 -7.33
N LEU A 22 2.18 -6.44 -6.58
CA LEU A 22 1.50 -6.14 -5.34
C LEU A 22 0.46 -5.07 -5.61
N THR A 23 -0.78 -5.30 -5.19
CA THR A 23 -1.84 -4.32 -5.28
C THR A 23 -2.25 -3.92 -3.88
N ILE A 24 -2.23 -2.62 -3.61
CA ILE A 24 -2.67 -2.06 -2.33
C ILE A 24 -3.85 -1.15 -2.62
N THR A 25 -4.97 -1.37 -1.91
CA THR A 25 -6.10 -0.47 -2.00
C THR A 25 -6.29 0.19 -0.65
N ALA A 26 -6.61 1.49 -0.66
CA ALA A 26 -6.83 2.26 0.56
C ALA A 26 -8.08 3.10 0.39
N GLU A 27 -8.99 2.99 1.36
CA GLU A 27 -10.23 3.77 1.32
C GLU A 27 -9.99 5.11 2.00
N MET A 28 -10.03 6.17 1.22
CA MET A 28 -9.79 7.51 1.72
C MET A 28 -10.80 8.48 1.13
N PRO A 29 -12.07 8.35 1.51
CA PRO A 29 -13.08 9.27 0.98
C PRO A 29 -12.89 10.68 1.54
N GLY A 30 -13.33 11.67 0.76
CA GLY A 30 -13.31 13.04 1.23
C GLY A 30 -12.07 13.84 0.90
N VAL A 31 -11.14 13.26 0.15
CA VAL A 31 -9.95 13.96 -0.35
C VAL A 31 -9.94 13.89 -1.87
N THR A 32 -9.02 14.63 -2.50
CA THR A 32 -8.83 14.56 -3.94
C THR A 32 -7.47 13.94 -4.23
N LYS A 33 -7.25 13.55 -5.49
CA LYS A 33 -6.00 12.92 -5.82
C LYS A 33 -4.79 13.84 -5.59
N GLN A 34 -4.98 15.15 -5.69
CA GLN A 34 -3.91 16.09 -5.42
C GLN A 34 -3.53 16.12 -3.95
N ASP A 35 -4.42 15.68 -3.07
CA ASP A 35 -4.16 15.68 -1.63
C ASP A 35 -3.38 14.45 -1.18
N ILE A 36 -3.18 13.48 -2.08
CA ILE A 36 -2.62 12.18 -1.71
C ILE A 36 -1.14 12.13 -2.06
N LYS A 37 -0.34 11.66 -1.11
CA LYS A 37 1.08 11.43 -1.32
C LYS A 37 1.39 9.98 -0.99
N VAL A 38 2.07 9.32 -1.92
CA VAL A 38 2.45 7.92 -1.78
C VAL A 38 3.96 7.83 -1.92
N ASN A 39 4.59 7.20 -0.95
CA ASN A 39 6.02 6.96 -1.00
C ASN A 39 6.26 5.46 -0.98
N VAL A 40 7.02 4.98 -1.95
CA VAL A 40 7.30 3.55 -2.09
C VAL A 40 8.79 3.34 -1.83
N GLY A 41 9.08 2.63 -0.78
CA GLY A 41 10.43 2.18 -0.51
C GLY A 41 10.62 0.75 -0.96
N GLU A 42 11.75 0.16 -0.63
CA GLU A 42 12.02 -1.21 -1.06
C GLU A 42 11.12 -2.21 -0.35
N GLU A 43 10.79 -1.95 0.91
CA GLU A 43 10.01 -2.91 1.70
C GLU A 43 8.92 -2.23 2.48
N TYR A 44 8.47 -1.05 2.03
CA TYR A 44 7.36 -0.38 2.67
C TYR A 44 6.66 0.55 1.69
N VAL A 45 5.42 0.87 2.01
CA VAL A 45 4.65 1.88 1.29
C VAL A 45 4.03 2.80 2.33
N SER A 46 4.21 4.10 2.14
CA SER A 46 3.62 5.10 3.03
C SER A 46 2.57 5.87 2.24
N ILE A 47 1.37 5.99 2.79
CA ILE A 47 0.26 6.67 2.16
C ILE A 47 -0.22 7.77 3.09
N HIS A 48 -0.31 8.98 2.56
CA HIS A 48 -0.77 10.13 3.33
C HIS A 48 -1.71 10.95 2.49
N ALA A 49 -2.80 11.44 3.10
CA ALA A 49 -3.72 12.33 2.42
C ALA A 49 -4.24 13.35 3.42
N GLU A 50 -4.40 14.57 2.94
CA GLU A 50 -4.86 15.62 3.82
C GLU A 50 -5.68 16.64 3.04
N LYS A 51 -6.90 16.90 3.47
CA LYS A 51 -7.74 17.95 2.91
C LYS A 51 -8.57 18.54 4.04
N GLY A 52 -8.30 19.81 4.37
CA GLY A 52 -8.96 20.46 5.49
C GLY A 52 -8.72 19.66 6.76
N GLU A 53 -9.80 19.25 7.39
CA GLU A 53 -9.68 18.45 8.61
C GLU A 53 -9.63 16.95 8.37
N LYS A 54 -9.78 16.54 7.10
CA LYS A 54 -9.65 15.12 6.74
C LYS A 54 -8.18 14.78 6.60
N LYS A 55 -7.71 13.86 7.42
CA LYS A 55 -6.32 13.43 7.39
C LYS A 55 -6.25 11.93 7.48
N TYR A 56 -5.50 11.33 6.57
CA TYR A 56 -5.28 9.88 6.57
C TYR A 56 -3.78 9.61 6.53
N HIS A 57 -3.37 8.58 7.23
CA HIS A 57 -1.99 8.15 7.15
C HIS A 57 -1.89 6.66 7.47
N THR A 58 -1.09 5.95 6.69
CA THR A 58 -0.75 4.57 7.02
C THR A 58 0.61 4.23 6.43
N ASP A 59 1.32 3.38 7.13
CA ASP A 59 2.57 2.79 6.66
C ASP A 59 2.32 1.30 6.50
N VAL A 60 2.54 0.79 5.29
CA VAL A 60 2.29 -0.60 4.97
C VAL A 60 3.64 -1.30 4.82
N PRO A 61 4.02 -2.16 5.77
CA PRO A 61 5.24 -2.93 5.60
C PRO A 61 5.01 -4.04 4.56
N VAL A 62 6.00 -4.27 3.73
CA VAL A 62 5.93 -5.26 2.68
C VAL A 62 7.14 -6.18 2.82
N ASN A 63 6.89 -7.48 2.83
CA ASN A 63 7.95 -8.46 3.08
C ASN A 63 8.69 -8.91 1.83
N VAL A 64 8.53 -8.18 0.73
CA VAL A 64 9.19 -8.52 -0.53
C VAL A 64 9.76 -7.23 -1.11
N PRO A 65 10.89 -7.31 -1.83
CA PRO A 65 11.47 -6.11 -2.40
C PRO A 65 10.63 -5.58 -3.55
N LEU A 66 10.37 -4.29 -3.53
CA LEU A 66 9.52 -3.62 -4.50
C LEU A 66 10.37 -2.87 -5.52
N ASP A 67 9.91 -2.87 -6.76
CA ASP A 67 10.46 -2.01 -7.81
C ASP A 67 9.69 -0.70 -7.77
N ASP A 68 10.23 0.28 -7.06
CA ASP A 68 9.52 1.55 -6.85
C ASP A 68 9.30 2.32 -8.14
N THR A 69 10.11 2.07 -9.17
CA THR A 69 9.93 2.76 -10.44
C THR A 69 8.73 2.25 -11.22
N SER A 70 8.21 1.09 -10.86
CA SER A 70 7.05 0.50 -11.52
C SER A 70 5.73 0.96 -10.92
N ALA A 71 5.75 1.68 -9.81
CA ALA A 71 4.54 2.00 -9.06
C ALA A 71 3.59 2.88 -9.87
N LYS A 72 2.31 2.50 -9.87
CA LYS A 72 1.25 3.26 -10.50
C LYS A 72 0.09 3.37 -9.53
N ALA A 73 -0.50 4.55 -9.46
CA ALA A 73 -1.57 4.81 -8.53
C ALA A 73 -2.75 5.45 -9.24
N ILE A 74 -3.94 5.00 -8.90
CA ILE A 74 -5.19 5.55 -9.40
C ILE A 74 -6.09 5.83 -8.20
N TYR A 75 -6.71 7.00 -8.18
CA TYR A 75 -7.67 7.32 -7.14
C TYR A 75 -9.00 7.62 -7.79
N ALA A 76 -10.03 6.88 -7.39
CA ALA A 76 -11.37 7.06 -7.92
C ALA A 76 -12.37 6.60 -6.89
N ASN A 77 -13.46 7.36 -6.77
CA ASN A 77 -14.58 6.99 -5.90
C ASN A 77 -14.17 6.73 -4.46
N GLY A 78 -13.22 7.53 -3.96
CA GLY A 78 -12.76 7.41 -2.59
C GLY A 78 -11.77 6.30 -2.34
N ILE A 79 -11.33 5.61 -3.38
CA ILE A 79 -10.42 4.47 -3.23
C ILE A 79 -9.15 4.71 -4.02
N LEU A 80 -8.02 4.59 -3.33
CA LEU A 80 -6.71 4.62 -3.96
C LEU A 80 -6.31 3.18 -4.27
N GLU A 81 -5.93 2.94 -5.53
CA GLU A 81 -5.38 1.65 -5.93
C GLU A 81 -3.94 1.85 -6.38
N LEU A 82 -3.04 1.14 -5.74
CA LEU A 82 -1.61 1.24 -6.02
C LEU A 82 -1.11 -0.13 -6.49
N LYS A 83 -0.46 -0.16 -7.65
CA LYS A 83 0.11 -1.39 -8.19
C LYS A 83 1.61 -1.22 -8.33
N ILE A 84 2.35 -2.18 -7.81
CA ILE A 84 3.81 -2.13 -7.81
C ILE A 84 4.33 -3.51 -8.15
N LYS A 85 5.28 -3.57 -9.08
CA LYS A 85 5.94 -4.84 -9.39
C LYS A 85 7.02 -5.15 -8.37
N LEU A 86 7.24 -6.42 -8.15
CA LEU A 86 8.32 -6.86 -7.28
C LEU A 86 9.63 -6.89 -8.07
N LYS A 87 10.74 -6.67 -7.38
CA LYS A 87 12.05 -6.76 -8.01
C LYS A 87 12.38 -8.17 -8.43
N ALA A 88 11.88 -9.14 -7.69
CA ALA A 88 12.13 -10.54 -7.95
C ALA A 88 10.92 -11.32 -7.47
N PRO A 89 10.69 -12.54 -7.99
CA PRO A 89 9.60 -13.35 -7.49
C PRO A 89 9.75 -13.57 -5.99
N PRO A 90 8.62 -13.61 -5.25
CA PRO A 90 8.70 -13.81 -3.81
C PRO A 90 9.26 -15.20 -3.50
N LYS A 91 10.08 -15.24 -2.46
CA LYS A 91 10.61 -16.51 -1.99
C LYS A 91 9.65 -17.14 -1.00
N PRO A 92 9.60 -18.47 -0.95
CA PRO A 92 8.76 -19.12 0.06
C PRO A 92 9.21 -18.68 1.44
N LYS A 93 8.24 -18.39 2.29
CA LYS A 93 8.53 -18.00 3.68
C LYS A 93 8.63 -19.20 4.59
N ALA A 94 8.13 -20.32 4.13
CA ALA A 94 8.10 -21.52 4.92
C ALA A 94 8.83 -22.62 4.17
N ARG A 95 9.39 -23.52 4.93
CA ARG A 95 10.12 -24.62 4.39
C ARG A 95 9.39 -25.89 4.78
N GLU A 96 9.19 -26.76 3.83
CA GLU A 96 8.53 -28.04 4.11
C GLU A 96 9.47 -28.93 4.90
N VAL A 97 8.95 -29.48 5.99
CA VAL A 97 9.70 -30.37 6.84
C VAL A 97 9.22 -31.79 6.58
N ARG A 98 10.16 -32.65 6.32
CA ARG A 98 9.85 -34.06 6.06
C ARG A 98 9.51 -34.74 7.37
N VAL A 99 8.40 -35.47 7.36
CA VAL A 99 7.96 -36.22 8.52
C VAL A 99 8.50 -37.62 8.42
N GLU A 100 9.15 -38.06 9.47
CA GLU A 100 9.71 -39.41 9.52
C GLU A 100 8.82 -40.34 10.31
#